data_860f9956f14af246afc44172fd7f2205
#
_entry.id   860f9956f14af246afc44172fd7f2205
#
_cell.length_a   1.000
_cell.length_b   1.000
_cell.length_c   1.000
_cell.angle_alpha   90.00
_cell.angle_beta   90.00
_cell.angle_gamma   90.00
#
_symmetry.space_group_name_H-M   'P 1'
#
loop_
_entity.id
_entity.type
_entity.pdbx_description
1 polymer ?
#
loop_
_entity_poly.entity_id
_entity_poly.type
_entity_poly.pdbx_seq_one_letter_code
_entity_poly.pdbx_strand_id
1 'polypeptide(L)'
;MNTLYWLVTITDRHSTDALLALYEEHGITVSLRTVGAGTAVRETLSTLGLEKTEKAVLFAMITAETWPGLQKDLRRKMRIDVPGTGIAFIIPVSSIGGKRALQFLTEHQTFALKEESTLKDTRYELLLVIANQGHTGSIMDAARAAGAGGGTVIHAKGTGMEGAEKFLGVSLASEKELV
;
A
#
# COMPACT_ATOMS: atom_id res chain seq x y z
N MET A 1 15.79 -11.22 10.34
CA MET A 1 14.38 -11.68 10.35
C MET A 1 13.76 -11.27 9.03
N ASN A 2 13.34 -12.21 8.20
CA ASN A 2 12.72 -11.87 6.90
C ASN A 2 11.23 -11.56 7.11
N THR A 3 10.94 -10.40 7.67
CA THR A 3 9.56 -9.95 7.86
C THR A 3 9.14 -9.09 6.68
N LEU A 4 7.94 -9.34 6.18
CA LEU A 4 7.30 -8.56 5.15
C LEU A 4 6.34 -7.57 5.78
N TYR A 5 6.25 -6.37 5.23
CA TYR A 5 5.37 -5.33 5.71
C TYR A 5 4.51 -4.78 4.58
N TRP A 6 3.28 -4.46 4.92
CA TRP A 6 2.42 -3.61 4.12
C TRP A 6 2.70 -2.16 4.49
N LEU A 7 3.31 -1.42 3.57
CA LEU A 7 3.60 0.00 3.73
C LEU A 7 2.39 0.82 3.28
N VAL A 8 1.97 1.74 4.12
CA VAL A 8 0.97 2.75 3.80
C VAL A 8 1.62 4.12 3.92
N THR A 9 1.57 4.91 2.84
CA THR A 9 2.06 6.29 2.84
C THR A 9 0.95 7.22 2.38
N ILE A 10 0.67 8.24 3.17
CA ILE A 10 -0.30 9.29 2.87
C ILE A 10 0.46 10.60 2.74
N THR A 11 0.34 11.27 1.61
CA THR A 11 1.04 12.53 1.32
C THR A 11 0.17 13.47 0.51
N ASP A 12 0.62 14.69 0.26
CA ASP A 12 -0.05 15.57 -0.68
C ASP A 12 0.02 15.01 -2.11
N ARG A 13 -1.07 15.15 -2.85
CA ARG A 13 -1.18 14.62 -4.22
C ARG A 13 -0.01 15.06 -5.12
N HIS A 14 0.46 16.30 -4.96
CA HIS A 14 1.58 16.83 -5.73
C HIS A 14 2.93 16.17 -5.43
N SER A 15 3.07 15.51 -4.29
CA SER A 15 4.29 14.81 -3.89
C SER A 15 4.34 13.36 -4.36
N THR A 16 3.31 12.90 -5.08
CA THR A 16 3.17 11.48 -5.47
C THR A 16 4.34 11.01 -6.34
N ASP A 17 4.72 11.78 -7.35
CA ASP A 17 5.77 11.37 -8.30
C ASP A 17 7.14 11.32 -7.62
N ALA A 18 7.43 12.26 -6.72
CA ALA A 18 8.64 12.24 -5.91
C ALA A 18 8.68 11.02 -4.97
N LEU A 19 7.53 10.63 -4.41
CA LEU A 19 7.41 9.45 -3.56
C LEU A 19 7.59 8.15 -4.36
N LEU A 20 7.03 8.07 -5.56
CA LEU A 20 7.21 6.92 -6.45
C LEU A 20 8.67 6.75 -6.87
N ALA A 21 9.34 7.85 -7.25
CA ALA A 21 10.77 7.82 -7.55
C ALA A 21 11.60 7.33 -6.34
N LEU A 22 11.24 7.78 -5.13
CA LEU A 22 11.89 7.31 -3.91
C LEU A 22 11.64 5.81 -3.67
N TYR A 23 10.44 5.31 -3.96
CA TYR A 23 10.15 3.89 -3.88
C TYR A 23 11.01 3.07 -4.83
N GLU A 24 11.14 3.52 -6.08
CA GLU A 24 12.00 2.86 -7.09
C GLU A 24 13.47 2.82 -6.66
N GLU A 25 14.02 3.89 -6.07
CA GLU A 25 15.38 3.90 -5.50
C GLU A 25 15.60 2.80 -4.45
N HIS A 26 14.54 2.39 -3.76
CA HIS A 26 14.56 1.32 -2.76
C HIS A 26 14.06 -0.05 -3.27
N GLY A 27 13.96 -0.21 -4.60
CA GLY A 27 13.52 -1.46 -5.23
C GLY A 27 12.02 -1.75 -5.06
N ILE A 28 11.22 -0.76 -4.69
CA ILE A 28 9.76 -0.89 -4.57
C ILE A 28 9.15 -0.48 -5.91
N THR A 29 8.98 -1.44 -6.80
CA THR A 29 8.51 -1.21 -8.18
C THR A 29 7.00 -1.38 -8.32
N VAL A 30 6.35 -2.03 -7.36
CA VAL A 30 4.92 -2.30 -7.36
C VAL A 30 4.24 -1.55 -6.23
N SER A 31 3.33 -0.65 -6.56
CA SER A 31 2.49 0.04 -5.60
C SER A 31 1.07 0.25 -6.12
N LEU A 32 0.15 0.48 -5.21
CA LEU A 32 -1.24 0.85 -5.50
C LEU A 32 -1.46 2.28 -5.01
N ARG A 33 -2.14 3.08 -5.80
CA ARG A 33 -2.42 4.48 -5.48
C ARG A 33 -3.92 4.75 -5.51
N THR A 34 -4.39 5.45 -4.47
CA THR A 34 -5.74 6.03 -4.45
C THR A 34 -5.69 7.49 -3.99
N VAL A 35 -6.77 8.21 -4.23
CA VAL A 35 -6.91 9.61 -3.80
C VAL A 35 -7.84 9.67 -2.60
N GLY A 36 -7.46 10.46 -1.61
CA GLY A 36 -8.25 10.74 -0.43
C GLY A 36 -8.39 12.25 -0.18
N ALA A 37 -9.28 12.60 0.71
CA ALA A 37 -9.44 13.98 1.19
C ALA A 37 -8.83 14.12 2.58
N GLY A 38 -7.96 15.11 2.76
CA GLY A 38 -7.47 15.48 4.10
C GLY A 38 -8.58 16.08 4.93
N THR A 39 -8.75 15.59 6.16
CA THR A 39 -9.78 16.06 7.10
C THR A 39 -9.23 16.97 8.20
N ALA A 40 -7.89 17.08 8.31
CA ALA A 40 -7.25 17.97 9.28
C ALA A 40 -7.49 19.43 8.87
N VAL A 41 -8.36 20.08 9.59
CA VAL A 41 -8.65 21.52 9.41
C VAL A 41 -7.59 22.30 10.17
N ARG A 42 -6.78 23.08 9.45
CA ARG A 42 -6.13 24.23 10.10
C ARG A 42 -7.23 25.27 10.31
N GLU A 43 -7.48 25.66 11.54
CA GLU A 43 -8.52 26.65 11.90
C GLU A 43 -8.49 27.91 11.02
N THR A 44 -7.32 28.31 10.56
CA THR A 44 -7.09 29.43 9.64
C THR A 44 -7.60 29.20 8.21
N LEU A 45 -7.66 27.95 7.73
CA LEU A 45 -8.09 27.64 6.37
C LEU A 45 -9.61 27.55 6.25
N SER A 46 -10.29 27.13 7.31
CA SER A 46 -11.76 27.09 7.36
C SER A 46 -12.39 28.51 7.29
N THR A 47 -11.70 29.48 7.84
CA THR A 47 -12.15 30.91 7.83
C THR A 47 -11.99 31.53 6.44
N LEU A 48 -11.11 31.00 5.58
CA LEU A 48 -10.83 31.52 4.24
C LEU A 48 -11.51 30.71 3.12
N GLY A 49 -12.34 29.70 3.45
CA GLY A 49 -13.00 28.85 2.45
C GLY A 49 -12.03 28.03 1.58
N LEU A 50 -10.78 27.86 2.00
CA LEU A 50 -9.78 27.11 1.28
C LEU A 50 -9.99 25.61 1.50
N GLU A 51 -10.12 24.90 0.39
CA GLU A 51 -10.64 23.55 0.26
C GLU A 51 -9.81 22.47 0.94
N LYS A 52 -10.48 21.32 1.17
CA LYS A 52 -9.89 20.05 1.57
C LYS A 52 -8.70 19.72 0.68
N THR A 53 -7.52 19.56 1.28
CA THR A 53 -6.33 19.19 0.51
C THR A 53 -6.48 17.75 -0.01
N GLU A 54 -6.33 17.57 -1.31
CA GLU A 54 -6.28 16.23 -1.90
C GLU A 54 -5.01 15.49 -1.43
N LYS A 55 -5.21 14.29 -0.94
CA LYS A 55 -4.14 13.40 -0.49
C LYS A 55 -4.02 12.21 -1.43
N ALA A 56 -2.79 11.80 -1.69
CA ALA A 56 -2.51 10.50 -2.27
C ALA A 56 -2.25 9.50 -1.15
N VAL A 57 -2.85 8.33 -1.26
CA VAL A 57 -2.57 7.17 -0.40
C VAL A 57 -1.91 6.11 -1.27
N LEU A 58 -0.70 5.74 -0.89
CA LEU A 58 0.08 4.71 -1.57
C LEU A 58 0.22 3.49 -0.68
N PHE A 59 0.05 2.34 -1.29
CA PHE A 59 0.24 1.04 -0.66
C PHE A 59 1.34 0.28 -1.39
N ALA A 60 2.25 -0.31 -0.67
CA ALA A 60 3.32 -1.13 -1.24
C ALA A 60 3.70 -2.28 -0.30
N MET A 61 4.35 -3.28 -0.86
CA MET A 61 4.96 -4.35 -0.08
C MET A 61 6.45 -4.08 0.10
N ILE A 62 6.94 -4.13 1.32
CA ILE A 62 8.36 -3.92 1.62
C ILE A 62 8.91 -4.97 2.58
N THR A 63 10.22 -5.18 2.49
CA THR A 63 10.95 -6.09 3.38
C THR A 63 11.47 -5.36 4.63
N ALA A 64 11.77 -6.13 5.67
CA ALA A 64 12.40 -5.60 6.87
C ALA A 64 13.79 -4.99 6.58
N GLU A 65 14.46 -5.43 5.54
CA GLU A 65 15.76 -4.89 5.12
C GLU A 65 15.63 -3.55 4.40
N THR A 66 14.59 -3.38 3.60
CA THR A 66 14.31 -2.14 2.85
C THR A 66 13.84 -1.01 3.77
N TRP A 67 13.07 -1.34 4.81
CA TRP A 67 12.40 -0.33 5.64
C TRP A 67 13.33 0.71 6.29
N PRO A 68 14.47 0.36 6.92
CA PRO A 68 15.32 1.37 7.59
C PRO A 68 15.88 2.41 6.63
N GLY A 69 16.28 2.00 5.42
CA GLY A 69 16.77 2.90 4.38
C GLY A 69 15.66 3.83 3.87
N LEU A 70 14.52 3.25 3.52
CA LEU A 70 13.35 4.01 3.08
C LEU A 70 12.86 5.00 4.15
N GLN A 71 12.76 4.57 5.42
CA GLN A 71 12.35 5.44 6.52
C GLN A 71 13.25 6.66 6.68
N LYS A 72 14.56 6.47 6.56
CA LYS A 72 15.53 7.56 6.61
C LYS A 72 15.32 8.55 5.47
N ASP A 73 15.09 8.06 4.26
CA ASP A 73 14.91 8.90 3.09
C ASP A 73 13.53 9.57 3.04
N LEU A 74 12.48 8.91 3.52
CA LEU A 74 11.18 9.54 3.74
C LEU A 74 11.28 10.78 4.65
N ARG A 75 12.11 10.71 5.71
CA ARG A 75 12.37 11.86 6.58
C ARG A 75 13.18 12.93 5.88
N ARG A 76 14.28 12.57 5.22
CA ARG A 76 15.23 13.51 4.63
C ARG A 76 14.73 14.18 3.36
N LYS A 77 14.19 13.38 2.43
CA LYS A 77 13.79 13.83 1.09
C LYS A 77 12.33 14.31 1.07
N MET A 78 11.44 13.57 1.74
CA MET A 78 10.00 13.86 1.76
C MET A 78 9.54 14.65 2.98
N ARG A 79 10.40 14.80 4.00
CA ARG A 79 10.11 15.49 5.27
C ARG A 79 8.83 14.96 5.93
N ILE A 80 8.63 13.63 5.87
CA ILE A 80 7.39 12.98 6.31
C ILE A 80 7.13 13.14 7.82
N ASP A 81 8.14 13.53 8.59
CA ASP A 81 8.09 13.83 10.01
C ASP A 81 7.64 15.27 10.33
N VAL A 82 7.49 16.11 9.32
CA VAL A 82 6.98 17.47 9.50
C VAL A 82 5.46 17.46 9.49
N PRO A 83 4.78 18.03 10.50
CA PRO A 83 3.33 18.08 10.52
C PRO A 83 2.73 18.69 9.25
N GLY A 84 1.78 17.97 8.64
CA GLY A 84 1.07 18.39 7.44
C GLY A 84 1.69 17.91 6.11
N THR A 85 2.91 17.37 6.09
CA THR A 85 3.52 16.84 4.85
C THR A 85 3.01 15.44 4.50
N GLY A 86 2.77 14.61 5.52
CA GLY A 86 2.25 13.26 5.30
C GLY A 86 2.44 12.36 6.52
N ILE A 87 2.19 11.08 6.30
CA ILE A 87 2.41 10.01 7.28
C ILE A 87 2.80 8.74 6.55
N ALA A 88 3.72 7.97 7.11
CA ALA A 88 4.05 6.63 6.64
C ALA A 88 4.09 5.66 7.82
N PHE A 89 3.50 4.49 7.64
CA PHE A 89 3.53 3.42 8.62
C PHE A 89 3.54 2.06 7.96
N ILE A 90 3.96 1.05 8.71
CA ILE A 90 4.06 -0.33 8.24
C ILE A 90 3.17 -1.24 9.09
N ILE A 91 2.58 -2.24 8.45
CA ILE A 91 1.78 -3.29 9.06
C ILE A 91 2.48 -4.62 8.79
N PRO A 92 2.83 -5.43 9.79
CA PRO A 92 3.40 -6.75 9.55
C PRO A 92 2.44 -7.64 8.76
N VAL A 93 2.98 -8.36 7.77
CA VAL A 93 2.22 -9.32 6.98
C VAL A 93 2.50 -10.72 7.52
N SER A 94 1.45 -11.39 8.00
CA SER A 94 1.52 -12.76 8.53
C SER A 94 1.49 -13.80 7.42
N SER A 95 0.72 -13.55 6.36
CA SER A 95 0.56 -14.49 5.25
C SER A 95 0.30 -13.75 3.94
N ILE A 96 0.68 -14.35 2.81
CA ILE A 96 0.37 -13.87 1.48
C ILE A 96 -0.05 -15.02 0.58
N GLY A 97 -1.11 -14.82 -0.18
CA GLY A 97 -1.66 -15.82 -1.10
C GLY A 97 -0.76 -16.02 -2.32
N GLY A 98 -0.02 -17.14 -2.35
CA GLY A 98 0.71 -17.60 -3.51
C GLY A 98 2.17 -17.12 -3.62
N LYS A 99 3.09 -18.08 -3.85
CA LYS A 99 4.52 -17.80 -3.99
C LYS A 99 4.86 -16.85 -5.15
N ARG A 100 4.12 -16.93 -6.27
CA ARG A 100 4.34 -16.08 -7.43
C ARG A 100 3.99 -14.62 -7.15
N ALA A 101 2.88 -14.39 -6.42
CA ALA A 101 2.48 -13.04 -6.01
C ALA A 101 3.55 -12.43 -5.10
N LEU A 102 4.05 -13.20 -4.13
CA LEU A 102 5.10 -12.76 -3.24
C LEU A 102 6.39 -12.42 -4.01
N GLN A 103 6.85 -13.29 -4.91
CA GLN A 103 8.04 -13.04 -5.74
C GLN A 103 7.89 -11.76 -6.54
N PHE A 104 6.76 -11.56 -7.19
CA PHE A 104 6.48 -10.36 -7.96
C PHE A 104 6.51 -9.08 -7.10
N LEU A 105 5.90 -9.10 -5.93
CA LEU A 105 5.84 -7.94 -5.02
C LEU A 105 7.19 -7.60 -4.38
N THR A 106 8.15 -8.53 -4.40
CA THR A 106 9.47 -8.36 -3.78
C THR A 106 10.62 -8.53 -4.75
N GLU A 107 10.37 -8.54 -6.07
CA GLU A 107 11.34 -8.91 -7.11
C GLU A 107 12.66 -8.14 -7.03
N HIS A 108 12.59 -6.85 -6.73
CA HIS A 108 13.76 -5.97 -6.63
C HIS A 108 14.19 -5.67 -5.18
N GLN A 109 13.66 -6.42 -4.23
CA GLN A 109 14.01 -6.30 -2.82
C GLN A 109 14.72 -7.57 -2.33
N THR A 110 15.66 -7.41 -1.41
CA THR A 110 16.31 -8.56 -0.76
C THR A 110 15.30 -9.27 0.14
N PHE A 111 14.79 -10.40 -0.33
CA PHE A 111 13.85 -11.23 0.42
C PHE A 111 14.16 -12.71 0.19
N ALA A 112 14.48 -13.43 1.25
CA ALA A 112 14.60 -14.89 1.22
C ALA A 112 13.35 -15.51 1.85
N LEU A 113 12.65 -16.33 1.06
CA LEU A 113 11.55 -17.17 1.57
C LEU A 113 12.09 -18.05 2.71
N LYS A 114 11.76 -17.74 3.93
CA LYS A 114 11.84 -18.62 5.09
C LYS A 114 10.42 -18.90 5.56
N GLU A 115 10.28 -19.95 6.37
CA GLU A 115 9.02 -20.44 6.92
C GLU A 115 8.08 -19.33 7.40
N GLU A 116 6.79 -19.57 7.30
CA GLU A 116 5.70 -18.65 7.65
C GLU A 116 5.98 -17.91 8.97
N SER A 117 5.72 -16.60 8.95
CA SER A 117 5.89 -15.78 10.15
C SER A 117 4.96 -16.31 11.25
N THR A 118 5.56 -16.79 12.32
CA THR A 118 4.82 -17.21 13.53
C THR A 118 4.42 -15.98 14.34
N LEU A 119 3.56 -15.13 13.81
CA LEU A 119 2.84 -14.16 14.61
C LEU A 119 1.79 -14.94 15.43
N LYS A 120 2.16 -15.30 16.65
CA LYS A 120 1.47 -16.32 17.45
C LYS A 120 0.23 -15.84 18.20
N ASP A 121 -0.16 -14.59 18.16
CA ASP A 121 -1.28 -14.14 19.00
C ASP A 121 -1.97 -12.90 18.44
N THR A 122 -2.68 -13.07 17.32
CA THR A 122 -3.55 -12.02 16.78
C THR A 122 -5.01 -12.37 17.06
N ARG A 123 -5.68 -11.62 17.94
CA ARG A 123 -7.14 -11.71 18.13
C ARG A 123 -7.91 -11.29 16.90
N TYR A 124 -7.29 -10.47 16.05
CA TYR A 124 -7.87 -9.91 14.84
C TYR A 124 -6.83 -9.94 13.72
N GLU A 125 -7.29 -10.21 12.53
CA GLU A 125 -6.48 -10.16 11.31
C GLU A 125 -7.13 -9.20 10.31
N LEU A 126 -6.30 -8.50 9.53
CA LEU A 126 -6.72 -7.70 8.40
C LEU A 126 -6.47 -8.51 7.12
N LEU A 127 -7.54 -8.91 6.46
CA LEU A 127 -7.47 -9.53 5.13
C LEU A 127 -7.54 -8.43 4.07
N LEU A 128 -6.52 -8.36 3.21
CA LEU A 128 -6.49 -7.46 2.05
C LEU A 128 -6.50 -8.28 0.77
N VAL A 129 -7.50 -8.06 -0.07
CA VAL A 129 -7.60 -8.70 -1.38
C VAL A 129 -7.43 -7.66 -2.48
N ILE A 130 -6.41 -7.84 -3.32
CA ILE A 130 -6.15 -6.98 -4.48
C ILE A 130 -6.68 -7.69 -5.72
N ALA A 131 -7.67 -7.10 -6.37
CA ALA A 131 -8.30 -7.67 -7.55
C ALA A 131 -8.45 -6.64 -8.68
N ASN A 132 -8.75 -7.11 -9.88
CA ASN A 132 -9.24 -6.23 -10.94
C ASN A 132 -10.63 -5.70 -10.58
N GLN A 133 -10.97 -4.52 -11.08
CA GLN A 133 -12.27 -3.92 -10.88
C GLN A 133 -13.40 -4.88 -11.35
N GLY A 134 -14.50 -4.91 -10.60
CA GLY A 134 -15.67 -5.71 -10.89
C GLY A 134 -15.73 -7.08 -10.19
N HIS A 135 -14.73 -7.43 -9.38
CA HIS A 135 -14.69 -8.70 -8.64
C HIS A 135 -15.14 -8.60 -7.18
N THR A 136 -15.45 -7.41 -6.69
CA THR A 136 -15.89 -7.17 -5.31
C THR A 136 -17.03 -8.10 -4.87
N GLY A 137 -18.05 -8.31 -5.73
CA GLY A 137 -19.19 -9.16 -5.40
C GLY A 137 -18.76 -10.58 -5.04
N SER A 138 -18.01 -11.23 -5.93
CA SER A 138 -17.56 -12.62 -5.72
C SER A 138 -16.58 -12.74 -4.54
N ILE A 139 -15.73 -11.73 -4.30
CA ILE A 139 -14.84 -11.69 -3.15
C ILE A 139 -15.65 -11.61 -1.86
N MET A 140 -16.63 -10.71 -1.80
CA MET A 140 -17.46 -10.53 -0.62
C MET A 140 -18.37 -11.73 -0.34
N ASP A 141 -18.86 -12.41 -1.38
CA ASP A 141 -19.65 -13.64 -1.22
C ASP A 141 -18.79 -14.77 -0.60
N ALA A 142 -17.56 -14.95 -1.09
CA ALA A 142 -16.62 -15.89 -0.51
C ALA A 142 -16.23 -15.52 0.94
N ALA A 143 -15.99 -14.25 1.21
CA ALA A 143 -15.67 -13.76 2.55
C ALA A 143 -16.81 -13.99 3.55
N ARG A 144 -18.06 -13.70 3.15
CA ARG A 144 -19.25 -13.97 3.99
C ARG A 144 -19.47 -15.46 4.21
N ALA A 145 -19.25 -16.28 3.21
CA ALA A 145 -19.33 -17.74 3.35
C ALA A 145 -18.29 -18.27 4.36
N ALA A 146 -17.15 -17.58 4.50
CA ALA A 146 -16.12 -17.87 5.51
C ALA A 146 -16.35 -17.17 6.86
N GLY A 147 -17.46 -16.46 7.05
CA GLY A 147 -17.83 -15.82 8.31
C GLY A 147 -17.43 -14.36 8.47
N ALA A 148 -16.95 -13.69 7.41
CA ALA A 148 -16.67 -12.26 7.47
C ALA A 148 -17.95 -11.43 7.60
N GLY A 149 -17.97 -10.47 8.53
CA GLY A 149 -19.12 -9.60 8.78
C GLY A 149 -19.33 -8.50 7.74
N GLY A 150 -18.28 -8.14 6.99
CA GLY A 150 -18.31 -7.09 5.97
C GLY A 150 -16.91 -6.74 5.47
N GLY A 151 -16.83 -5.84 4.51
CA GLY A 151 -15.56 -5.35 3.94
C GLY A 151 -15.68 -3.90 3.48
N THR A 152 -14.53 -3.29 3.23
CA THR A 152 -14.41 -1.95 2.65
C THR A 152 -13.72 -2.05 1.31
N VAL A 153 -14.28 -1.41 0.29
CA VAL A 153 -13.69 -1.38 -1.06
C VAL A 153 -12.98 -0.05 -1.28
N ILE A 154 -11.73 -0.11 -1.69
CA ILE A 154 -10.93 1.05 -2.08
C ILE A 154 -10.60 0.90 -3.56
N HIS A 155 -11.03 1.86 -4.38
CA HIS A 155 -10.61 1.92 -5.78
C HIS A 155 -9.20 2.51 -5.88
N ALA A 156 -8.32 1.81 -6.56
CA ALA A 156 -6.92 2.19 -6.69
C ALA A 156 -6.40 1.97 -8.12
N LYS A 157 -5.32 2.67 -8.47
CA LYS A 157 -4.56 2.40 -9.69
C LYS A 157 -3.23 1.76 -9.32
N GLY A 158 -2.89 0.69 -10.01
CA GLY A 158 -1.57 0.09 -9.91
C GLY A 158 -0.53 0.98 -10.58
N THR A 159 0.63 1.11 -9.96
CA THR A 159 1.83 1.71 -10.55
C THR A 159 2.83 0.58 -10.75
N GLY A 160 2.67 -0.19 -11.81
CA GLY A 160 3.58 -1.29 -12.14
C GLY A 160 4.42 -0.92 -13.37
N MET A 161 5.55 -1.58 -13.55
CA MET A 161 6.40 -1.45 -14.74
C MET A 161 5.65 -1.89 -16.00
N GLU A 162 5.96 -1.27 -17.13
CA GLU A 162 5.61 -1.79 -18.45
C GLU A 162 6.06 -3.26 -18.56
N GLY A 163 5.15 -4.17 -18.81
CA GLY A 163 5.41 -5.61 -18.85
C GLY A 163 4.88 -6.41 -17.66
N ALA A 164 4.56 -5.79 -16.53
CA ALA A 164 3.89 -6.43 -15.41
C ALA A 164 2.47 -6.92 -15.76
N GLU A 165 1.89 -6.41 -16.84
CA GLU A 165 0.57 -6.77 -17.35
C GLU A 165 0.39 -8.28 -17.60
N LYS A 166 1.47 -9.01 -17.82
CA LYS A 166 1.41 -10.45 -18.20
C LYS A 166 1.69 -11.40 -17.05
N PHE A 167 2.11 -10.93 -15.86
CA PHE A 167 2.69 -11.83 -14.87
C PHE A 167 1.68 -12.69 -14.11
N LEU A 168 0.43 -12.26 -13.95
CA LEU A 168 -0.59 -13.05 -13.21
C LEU A 168 -2.00 -12.96 -13.84
N GLY A 169 -2.10 -12.48 -15.08
CA GLY A 169 -3.40 -12.12 -15.65
C GLY A 169 -4.03 -10.91 -14.96
N VAL A 170 -3.27 -10.25 -14.10
CA VAL A 170 -3.67 -9.04 -13.36
C VAL A 170 -2.85 -7.88 -13.89
N SER A 171 -3.44 -7.05 -14.77
CA SER A 171 -2.79 -5.82 -15.21
C SER A 171 -2.63 -4.86 -14.04
N LEU A 172 -1.40 -4.54 -13.65
CA LEU A 172 -1.12 -3.61 -12.56
C LEU A 172 -1.28 -2.14 -12.96
N ALA A 173 -1.26 -1.86 -14.27
CA ALA A 173 -1.56 -0.54 -14.80
C ALA A 173 -3.08 -0.24 -14.86
N SER A 174 -3.93 -1.25 -14.65
CA SER A 174 -5.38 -1.14 -14.69
C SER A 174 -5.98 -0.72 -13.34
N GLU A 175 -7.24 -0.36 -13.37
CA GLU A 175 -8.01 -0.07 -12.17
C GLU A 175 -8.15 -1.34 -11.30
N LYS A 176 -7.86 -1.17 -10.02
CA LYS A 176 -7.86 -2.22 -9.01
C LYS A 176 -8.85 -1.90 -7.90
N GLU A 177 -9.32 -2.96 -7.27
CA GLU A 177 -10.08 -2.90 -6.02
C GLU A 177 -9.25 -3.54 -4.92
N LEU A 178 -9.09 -2.81 -3.82
CA LEU A 178 -8.65 -3.33 -2.53
C LEU A 178 -9.91 -3.59 -1.70
N VAL A 179 -10.12 -4.83 -1.32
CA VAL A 179 -11.24 -5.26 -0.49
C VAL A 179 -10.72 -5.78 0.83
#